data_58b66e3b33d9ef981329b4e023ef3186
#
_entry.id   58b66e3b33d9ef981329b4e023ef3186
#
_cell.length_a   1.000
_cell.length_b   1.000
_cell.length_c   1.000
_cell.angle_alpha   90.00
_cell.angle_beta   90.00
_cell.angle_gamma   90.00
#
_symmetry.space_group_name_H-M   'P 1'
#
loop_
_entity.id
_entity.type
_entity.pdbx_description
1 polymer ?
#
loop_
_entity_poly.entity_id
_entity_poly.type
_entity_poly.pdbx_seq_one_letter_code
_entity_poly.pdbx_strand_id
1 'polypeptide(L)'
;ARRVEDLALVLTVIAGQDGRDPGVAPAPLADPFAVAIRGLRVGWFVENPDARPTDATIEAVGRAARCLEDLGAEVRQVSPPGLDEVLPVTKDHWARVCSFSLSRWAPDRPFRLTSEEIERSTFSWERFARRMQAFMADFDILLSPAAEGPAPAHGEWTAREFAYTLPWSLTRQPAVCLPFATSPEGLPIGVQVIGRAWGEDCALAAAMALERFAQPPKQPQVAAA
;
A
#
# COMPACT_ATOMS: atom_id res chain seq x y z
N ALA A 1 -14.44 1.18 4.14
CA ALA A 1 -15.00 1.71 5.39
C ALA A 1 -14.78 3.22 5.47
N ARG A 2 -15.51 3.91 6.32
CA ARG A 2 -15.33 5.36 6.52
C ARG A 2 -14.33 5.65 7.63
N ARG A 3 -14.18 4.74 8.57
CA ARG A 3 -13.27 4.85 9.71
C ARG A 3 -12.29 3.70 9.73
N VAL A 4 -11.11 3.95 10.22
CA VAL A 4 -10.09 2.91 10.35
C VAL A 4 -10.51 1.84 11.37
N GLU A 5 -11.24 2.21 12.41
CA GLU A 5 -11.82 1.27 13.38
C GLU A 5 -12.76 0.24 12.71
N ASP A 6 -13.52 0.66 11.70
CA ASP A 6 -14.38 -0.25 10.94
C ASP A 6 -13.53 -1.26 10.12
N LEU A 7 -12.35 -0.86 9.63
CA LEU A 7 -11.42 -1.77 8.95
C LEU A 7 -10.92 -2.85 9.92
N ALA A 8 -10.54 -2.45 11.15
CA ALA A 8 -10.11 -3.39 12.18
C ALA A 8 -11.21 -4.41 12.50
N LEU A 9 -12.46 -3.94 12.67
CA LEU A 9 -13.61 -4.81 12.92
C LEU A 9 -13.87 -5.76 11.76
N VAL A 10 -13.92 -5.27 10.53
CA VAL A 10 -14.17 -6.11 9.34
C VAL A 10 -13.07 -7.16 9.18
N LEU A 11 -11.82 -6.80 9.43
CA LEU A 11 -10.70 -7.72 9.33
C LEU A 11 -10.86 -8.93 10.26
N THR A 12 -11.38 -8.74 11.47
CA THR A 12 -11.65 -9.86 12.40
C THR A 12 -12.71 -10.85 11.89
N VAL A 13 -13.58 -10.39 10.98
CA VAL A 13 -14.63 -11.23 10.41
C VAL A 13 -14.18 -11.97 9.15
N ILE A 14 -13.36 -11.32 8.30
CA ILE A 14 -13.00 -11.87 6.99
C ILE A 14 -11.64 -12.54 6.95
N ALA A 15 -10.77 -12.32 7.96
CA ALA A 15 -9.45 -12.94 8.01
C ALA A 15 -9.51 -14.37 8.56
N GLY A 16 -8.55 -15.18 8.12
CA GLY A 16 -8.38 -16.55 8.60
C GLY A 16 -8.74 -17.61 7.56
N GLN A 17 -8.54 -18.87 7.95
CA GLN A 17 -8.78 -20.00 7.08
C GLN A 17 -10.27 -20.39 7.12
N ASP A 18 -10.90 -20.54 5.95
CA ASP A 18 -12.23 -21.12 5.79
C ASP A 18 -12.21 -22.56 5.25
N GLY A 19 -11.02 -23.14 5.09
CA GLY A 19 -10.81 -24.50 4.58
C GLY A 19 -10.91 -24.65 3.06
N ARG A 20 -11.09 -23.54 2.32
CA ARG A 20 -11.22 -23.56 0.86
C ARG A 20 -9.94 -23.14 0.14
N ASP A 21 -9.16 -22.24 0.74
CA ASP A 21 -7.87 -21.80 0.20
C ASP A 21 -6.72 -22.34 1.05
N PRO A 22 -5.96 -23.34 0.53
CA PRO A 22 -4.80 -23.88 1.23
C PRO A 22 -3.62 -22.90 1.35
N GLY A 23 -3.65 -21.77 0.60
CA GLY A 23 -2.63 -20.73 0.65
C GLY A 23 -2.78 -19.77 1.84
N VAL A 24 -3.89 -19.83 2.56
CA VAL A 24 -4.11 -18.97 3.73
C VAL A 24 -3.37 -19.53 4.94
N ALA A 25 -2.39 -18.78 5.45
CA ALA A 25 -1.66 -19.16 6.65
C ALA A 25 -2.53 -18.98 7.92
N PRO A 26 -2.45 -19.90 8.90
CA PRO A 26 -3.18 -19.76 10.16
C PRO A 26 -2.49 -18.77 11.09
N ALA A 27 -2.45 -17.49 10.70
CA ALA A 27 -1.86 -16.43 11.51
C ALA A 27 -2.95 -15.74 12.34
N PRO A 28 -2.80 -15.63 13.67
CA PRO A 28 -3.71 -14.87 14.49
C PRO A 28 -3.54 -13.38 14.20
N LEU A 29 -4.64 -12.64 14.12
CA LEU A 29 -4.61 -11.17 14.10
C LEU A 29 -4.30 -10.67 15.51
N ALA A 30 -3.29 -9.78 15.63
CA ALA A 30 -3.04 -9.05 16.86
C ALA A 30 -4.03 -7.89 17.00
N ASP A 31 -4.24 -7.43 18.25
CA ASP A 31 -5.17 -6.35 18.55
C ASP A 31 -4.55 -4.98 18.25
N PRO A 32 -5.04 -4.22 17.24
CA PRO A 32 -4.52 -2.91 16.93
C PRO A 32 -4.78 -1.87 18.05
N PHE A 33 -5.76 -2.09 18.91
CA PHE A 33 -6.03 -1.19 20.05
C PHE A 33 -5.03 -1.36 21.20
N ALA A 34 -4.30 -2.46 21.24
CA ALA A 34 -3.24 -2.71 22.22
C ALA A 34 -1.87 -2.13 21.78
N VAL A 35 -1.73 -1.67 20.54
CA VAL A 35 -0.47 -1.13 20.01
C VAL A 35 -0.26 0.31 20.48
N ALA A 36 0.85 0.57 21.18
CA ALA A 36 1.27 1.92 21.51
C ALA A 36 2.01 2.58 20.35
N ILE A 37 1.66 3.82 20.01
CA ILE A 37 2.37 4.58 18.97
C ILE A 37 3.76 4.98 19.44
N ARG A 38 3.91 5.29 20.74
CA ARG A 38 5.21 5.62 21.32
C ARG A 38 6.19 4.47 21.14
N GLY A 39 7.34 4.79 20.55
CA GLY A 39 8.41 3.83 20.31
C GLY A 39 8.26 2.99 19.04
N LEU A 40 7.17 3.16 18.25
CA LEU A 40 7.11 2.56 16.91
C LEU A 40 8.21 3.14 16.02
N ARG A 41 8.90 2.27 15.30
CA ARG A 41 9.91 2.64 14.31
C ARG A 41 9.22 2.91 12.98
N VAL A 42 9.19 4.17 12.57
CA VAL A 42 8.46 4.65 11.40
C VAL A 42 9.43 5.15 10.35
N GLY A 43 9.45 4.49 9.19
CA GLY A 43 10.08 5.05 8.00
C GLY A 43 9.08 5.87 7.18
N TRP A 44 9.51 6.91 6.49
CA TRP A 44 8.65 7.58 5.52
C TRP A 44 9.42 7.99 4.26
N PHE A 45 8.75 8.00 3.13
CA PHE A 45 9.33 8.40 1.86
C PHE A 45 8.27 8.99 0.92
N VAL A 46 8.71 9.81 -0.01
CA VAL A 46 7.90 10.38 -1.09
C VAL A 46 8.55 10.20 -2.45
N GLU A 47 9.88 10.03 -2.47
CA GLU A 47 10.62 9.84 -3.72
C GLU A 47 10.34 8.46 -4.31
N ASN A 48 10.03 8.43 -5.60
CA ASN A 48 9.84 7.23 -6.39
C ASN A 48 10.30 7.51 -7.82
N PRO A 49 11.17 6.68 -8.42
CA PRO A 49 11.68 6.91 -9.78
C PRO A 49 10.59 6.91 -10.85
N ASP A 50 9.50 6.20 -10.62
CA ASP A 50 8.37 6.03 -11.55
C ASP A 50 7.19 6.97 -11.26
N ALA A 51 7.28 7.82 -10.24
CA ALA A 51 6.20 8.70 -9.83
C ALA A 51 6.70 10.10 -9.44
N ARG A 52 5.86 11.10 -9.63
CA ARG A 52 6.16 12.49 -9.30
C ARG A 52 5.04 13.07 -8.43
N PRO A 53 5.14 12.91 -7.10
CA PRO A 53 4.10 13.40 -6.20
C PRO A 53 3.99 14.92 -6.27
N THR A 54 2.75 15.41 -6.17
CA THR A 54 2.49 16.87 -6.07
C THR A 54 3.03 17.43 -4.75
N ASP A 55 3.29 18.72 -4.69
CA ASP A 55 3.75 19.38 -3.45
C ASP A 55 2.77 19.14 -2.29
N ALA A 56 1.47 19.17 -2.57
CA ALA A 56 0.44 18.90 -1.58
C ALA A 56 0.49 17.44 -1.07
N THR A 57 0.86 16.48 -1.93
CA THR A 57 1.06 15.09 -1.54
C THR A 57 2.32 14.92 -0.69
N ILE A 58 3.41 15.56 -1.08
CA ILE A 58 4.68 15.58 -0.30
C ILE A 58 4.43 16.16 1.10
N GLU A 59 3.72 17.27 1.17
CA GLU A 59 3.37 17.91 2.45
C GLU A 59 2.48 17.03 3.31
N ALA A 60 1.49 16.35 2.71
CA ALA A 60 0.58 15.45 3.43
C ALA A 60 1.35 14.31 4.10
N VAL A 61 2.26 13.62 3.40
CA VAL A 61 3.05 12.53 3.97
C VAL A 61 4.01 13.05 5.05
N GLY A 62 4.70 14.18 4.80
CA GLY A 62 5.57 14.80 5.80
C GLY A 62 4.81 15.24 7.06
N ARG A 63 3.58 15.74 6.91
CA ARG A 63 2.71 16.06 8.06
C ARG A 63 2.28 14.80 8.82
N ALA A 64 1.92 13.72 8.12
CA ALA A 64 1.59 12.45 8.76
C ALA A 64 2.79 11.90 9.56
N ALA A 65 3.99 11.98 9.01
CA ALA A 65 5.22 11.59 9.70
C ALA A 65 5.42 12.40 11.00
N ARG A 66 5.30 13.73 10.95
CA ARG A 66 5.38 14.60 12.14
C ARG A 66 4.29 14.28 13.17
N CYS A 67 3.05 14.00 12.75
CA CYS A 67 2.00 13.61 13.70
C CYS A 67 2.36 12.35 14.49
N LEU A 68 2.98 11.35 13.88
CA LEU A 68 3.43 10.15 14.61
C LEU A 68 4.63 10.44 15.50
N GLU A 69 5.56 11.29 15.06
CA GLU A 69 6.69 11.75 15.88
C GLU A 69 6.21 12.49 17.14
N ASP A 70 5.24 13.39 17.02
CA ASP A 70 4.62 14.12 18.14
C ASP A 70 3.93 13.16 19.12
N LEU A 71 3.45 12.00 18.65
CA LEU A 71 2.89 10.93 19.47
C LEU A 71 3.98 10.03 20.10
N GLY A 72 5.25 10.29 19.80
CA GLY A 72 6.41 9.62 20.39
C GLY A 72 6.93 8.42 19.61
N ALA A 73 6.57 8.27 18.32
CA ALA A 73 7.20 7.32 17.43
C ALA A 73 8.63 7.76 17.05
N GLU A 74 9.48 6.79 16.70
CA GLU A 74 10.83 7.03 16.16
C GLU A 74 10.76 7.14 14.64
N VAL A 75 10.73 8.39 14.14
CA VAL A 75 10.46 8.68 12.73
C VAL A 75 11.73 9.03 11.97
N ARG A 76 11.95 8.45 10.80
CA ARG A 76 13.05 8.79 9.91
C ARG A 76 12.64 8.75 8.43
N GLN A 77 13.18 9.64 7.63
CA GLN A 77 13.06 9.60 6.18
C GLN A 77 13.95 8.49 5.62
N VAL A 78 13.45 7.76 4.63
CA VAL A 78 14.12 6.58 4.07
C VAL A 78 13.95 6.49 2.56
N SER A 79 14.75 5.63 1.92
CA SER A 79 14.64 5.30 0.50
C SER A 79 14.52 3.78 0.38
N PRO A 80 13.31 3.23 0.19
CA PRO A 80 13.14 1.80 0.01
C PRO A 80 13.89 1.30 -1.23
N PRO A 81 14.57 0.15 -1.15
CA PRO A 81 15.39 -0.36 -2.24
C PRO A 81 14.56 -0.94 -3.38
N GLY A 82 14.96 -0.69 -4.64
CA GLY A 82 14.38 -1.32 -5.82
C GLY A 82 13.03 -0.79 -6.26
N LEU A 83 12.67 0.43 -5.87
CA LEU A 83 11.45 1.07 -6.38
C LEU A 83 11.47 1.20 -7.91
N ASP A 84 12.65 1.34 -8.53
CA ASP A 84 12.87 1.35 -9.97
C ASP A 84 12.60 0.01 -10.67
N GLU A 85 12.55 -1.10 -9.91
CA GLU A 85 12.23 -2.42 -10.44
C GLU A 85 10.74 -2.76 -10.34
N VAL A 86 9.94 -1.95 -9.65
CA VAL A 86 8.54 -2.28 -9.32
C VAL A 86 7.68 -2.49 -10.56
N LEU A 87 7.70 -1.57 -11.52
CA LEU A 87 6.86 -1.67 -12.72
C LEU A 87 7.23 -2.87 -13.59
N PRO A 88 8.52 -3.12 -13.94
CA PRO A 88 8.88 -4.32 -14.69
C PRO A 88 8.58 -5.62 -13.95
N VAL A 89 8.89 -5.70 -12.65
CA VAL A 89 8.58 -6.90 -11.84
C VAL A 89 7.07 -7.14 -11.77
N THR A 90 6.27 -6.07 -11.61
CA THR A 90 4.80 -6.17 -11.60
C THR A 90 4.28 -6.69 -12.93
N LYS A 91 4.74 -6.15 -14.05
CA LYS A 91 4.34 -6.59 -15.39
C LYS A 91 4.61 -8.08 -15.58
N ASP A 92 5.80 -8.55 -15.25
CA ASP A 92 6.19 -9.94 -15.40
C ASP A 92 5.45 -10.86 -14.42
N HIS A 93 5.23 -10.40 -13.18
CA HIS A 93 4.44 -11.13 -12.19
C HIS A 93 3.01 -11.35 -12.65
N TRP A 94 2.33 -10.30 -13.10
CA TRP A 94 0.95 -10.41 -13.60
C TRP A 94 0.87 -11.22 -14.90
N ALA A 95 1.84 -11.06 -15.80
CA ALA A 95 1.94 -11.89 -17.00
C ALA A 95 1.97 -13.37 -16.62
N ARG A 96 2.75 -13.76 -15.62
CA ARG A 96 2.87 -15.13 -15.14
C ARG A 96 1.59 -15.62 -14.44
N VAL A 97 1.07 -14.84 -13.48
CA VAL A 97 -0.08 -15.24 -12.67
C VAL A 97 -1.36 -15.31 -13.49
N CYS A 98 -1.54 -14.37 -14.42
CA CYS A 98 -2.74 -14.28 -15.25
C CYS A 98 -2.67 -15.13 -16.53
N SER A 99 -1.51 -15.73 -16.89
CA SER A 99 -1.34 -16.43 -18.14
C SER A 99 -2.37 -17.54 -18.37
N PHE A 100 -2.65 -18.35 -17.35
CA PHE A 100 -3.64 -19.41 -17.41
C PHE A 100 -5.08 -18.86 -17.48
N SER A 101 -5.39 -17.88 -16.65
CA SER A 101 -6.73 -17.27 -16.61
C SER A 101 -7.05 -16.54 -17.91
N LEU A 102 -6.10 -15.73 -18.40
CA LEU A 102 -6.28 -14.99 -19.66
C LEU A 102 -6.42 -15.92 -20.86
N SER A 103 -5.69 -17.04 -20.91
CA SER A 103 -5.85 -18.03 -21.98
C SER A 103 -7.24 -18.68 -22.00
N ARG A 104 -7.88 -18.79 -20.82
CA ARG A 104 -9.24 -19.35 -20.69
C ARG A 104 -10.34 -18.33 -21.04
N TRP A 105 -10.15 -17.04 -20.67
CA TRP A 105 -11.16 -16.00 -20.89
C TRP A 105 -10.99 -15.24 -22.20
N ALA A 106 -9.80 -15.27 -22.80
CA ALA A 106 -9.48 -14.66 -24.09
C ALA A 106 -8.67 -15.65 -24.95
N PRO A 107 -9.29 -16.72 -25.45
CA PRO A 107 -8.62 -17.79 -26.19
C PRO A 107 -7.92 -17.29 -27.47
N ASP A 108 -8.39 -16.18 -28.05
CA ASP A 108 -7.80 -15.56 -29.25
C ASP A 108 -6.53 -14.76 -28.95
N ARG A 109 -6.16 -14.60 -27.69
CA ARG A 109 -4.90 -13.97 -27.27
C ARG A 109 -4.01 -15.04 -26.63
N PRO A 110 -3.11 -15.69 -27.37
CA PRO A 110 -2.22 -16.71 -26.83
C PRO A 110 -1.22 -16.06 -25.88
N PHE A 111 -1.55 -16.06 -24.60
CA PHE A 111 -0.64 -15.65 -23.54
C PHE A 111 0.17 -16.89 -23.13
N ARG A 112 1.23 -17.18 -23.88
CA ARG A 112 2.10 -18.33 -23.60
C ARG A 112 3.46 -17.82 -23.16
N LEU A 113 3.79 -18.10 -21.92
CA LEU A 113 5.14 -17.92 -21.39
C LEU A 113 5.91 -19.24 -21.52
N THR A 114 7.17 -19.16 -21.89
CA THR A 114 8.10 -20.28 -21.82
C THR A 114 8.43 -20.61 -20.37
N SER A 115 8.95 -21.81 -20.10
CA SER A 115 9.42 -22.18 -18.75
C SER A 115 10.50 -21.21 -18.24
N GLU A 116 11.41 -20.79 -19.13
CA GLU A 116 12.46 -19.83 -18.79
C GLU A 116 11.89 -18.46 -18.39
N GLU A 117 10.88 -17.96 -19.08
CA GLU A 117 10.22 -16.70 -18.73
C GLU A 117 9.50 -16.79 -17.38
N ILE A 118 8.87 -17.94 -17.10
CA ILE A 118 8.22 -18.19 -15.80
C ILE A 118 9.26 -18.22 -14.67
N GLU A 119 10.36 -18.94 -14.83
CA GLU A 119 11.44 -19.03 -13.85
C GLU A 119 12.09 -17.66 -13.60
N ARG A 120 12.40 -16.92 -14.66
CA ARG A 120 12.97 -15.58 -14.58
C ARG A 120 12.05 -14.60 -13.84
N SER A 121 10.76 -14.60 -14.17
CA SER A 121 9.76 -13.77 -13.48
C SER A 121 9.65 -14.14 -12.00
N THR A 122 9.62 -15.43 -11.67
CA THR A 122 9.57 -15.91 -10.30
C THR A 122 10.81 -15.47 -9.50
N PHE A 123 11.99 -15.67 -10.06
CA PHE A 123 13.27 -15.28 -9.43
C PHE A 123 13.34 -13.77 -9.19
N SER A 124 12.96 -12.95 -10.19
CA SER A 124 12.98 -11.49 -10.09
C SER A 124 12.01 -11.00 -9.01
N TRP A 125 10.79 -11.55 -8.97
CA TRP A 125 9.80 -11.24 -7.95
C TRP A 125 10.28 -11.63 -6.55
N GLU A 126 10.79 -12.85 -6.36
CA GLU A 126 11.28 -13.31 -5.06
C GLU A 126 12.49 -12.50 -4.57
N ARG A 127 13.40 -12.14 -5.48
CA ARG A 127 14.55 -11.28 -5.16
C ARG A 127 14.09 -9.92 -4.67
N PHE A 128 13.12 -9.31 -5.36
CA PHE A 128 12.51 -8.05 -4.95
C PHE A 128 11.84 -8.18 -3.57
N ALA A 129 11.00 -9.20 -3.38
CA ALA A 129 10.30 -9.43 -2.13
C ALA A 129 11.25 -9.62 -0.94
N ARG A 130 12.30 -10.46 -1.08
CA ARG A 130 13.31 -10.65 -0.03
C ARG A 130 14.03 -9.36 0.33
N ARG A 131 14.42 -8.55 -0.66
CA ARG A 131 15.09 -7.28 -0.43
C ARG A 131 14.22 -6.28 0.32
N MET A 132 12.95 -6.20 -0.05
CA MET A 132 11.99 -5.33 0.62
C MET A 132 11.67 -5.80 2.03
N GLN A 133 11.52 -7.11 2.25
CA GLN A 133 11.33 -7.67 3.59
C GLN A 133 12.54 -7.42 4.50
N ALA A 134 13.76 -7.55 3.98
CA ALA A 134 14.97 -7.23 4.73
C ALA A 134 15.02 -5.74 5.13
N PHE A 135 14.64 -4.84 4.21
CA PHE A 135 14.52 -3.41 4.50
C PHE A 135 13.46 -3.12 5.57
N MET A 136 12.31 -3.79 5.49
CA MET A 136 11.22 -3.63 6.45
C MET A 136 11.54 -4.15 7.86
N ALA A 137 12.56 -4.98 8.04
CA ALA A 137 12.94 -5.49 9.36
C ALA A 137 13.38 -4.37 10.33
N ASP A 138 13.83 -3.22 9.82
CA ASP A 138 14.21 -2.05 10.62
C ASP A 138 13.02 -1.19 11.05
N PHE A 139 11.81 -1.46 10.55
CA PHE A 139 10.62 -0.65 10.77
C PHE A 139 9.45 -1.50 11.24
N ASP A 140 8.55 -0.87 11.97
CA ASP A 140 7.24 -1.44 12.30
C ASP A 140 6.21 -1.03 11.25
N ILE A 141 6.34 0.21 10.74
CA ILE A 141 5.54 0.73 9.62
C ILE A 141 6.37 1.64 8.69
N LEU A 142 5.87 1.81 7.46
CA LEU A 142 6.29 2.87 6.55
C LEU A 142 5.11 3.78 6.22
N LEU A 143 5.41 5.05 5.95
CA LEU A 143 4.47 6.01 5.36
C LEU A 143 4.90 6.35 3.94
N SER A 144 3.94 6.42 3.03
CA SER A 144 4.15 6.86 1.65
C SER A 144 2.92 7.56 1.09
N PRO A 145 3.02 8.24 -0.05
CA PRO A 145 1.87 8.59 -0.84
C PRO A 145 1.04 7.36 -1.19
N ALA A 146 -0.27 7.50 -1.34
CA ALA A 146 -1.11 6.47 -1.95
C ALA A 146 -1.06 6.53 -3.48
N ALA A 147 -0.87 7.74 -4.04
CA ALA A 147 -0.70 8.04 -5.45
C ALA A 147 0.10 9.35 -5.60
N GLU A 148 0.43 9.74 -6.83
CA GLU A 148 1.13 11.01 -7.11
C GLU A 148 0.39 12.24 -6.59
N GLY A 149 -0.95 12.20 -6.60
CA GLY A 149 -1.80 13.32 -6.23
C GLY A 149 -3.24 12.90 -5.93
N PRO A 150 -4.18 13.84 -6.03
CA PRO A 150 -5.60 13.54 -6.00
C PRO A 150 -6.01 12.68 -7.21
N ALA A 151 -7.23 12.12 -7.18
CA ALA A 151 -7.73 11.31 -8.28
C ALA A 151 -7.66 12.09 -9.62
N PRO A 152 -7.08 11.50 -10.68
CA PRO A 152 -7.05 12.11 -11.99
C PRO A 152 -8.46 12.15 -12.63
N ALA A 153 -8.63 12.95 -13.68
CA ALA A 153 -9.85 12.95 -14.46
C ALA A 153 -10.09 11.57 -15.12
N HIS A 154 -11.35 11.23 -15.37
CA HIS A 154 -11.70 9.97 -15.99
C HIS A 154 -11.00 9.80 -17.36
N GLY A 155 -10.28 8.70 -17.51
CA GLY A 155 -9.53 8.39 -18.73
C GLY A 155 -8.08 8.90 -18.75
N GLU A 156 -7.65 9.69 -17.78
CA GLU A 156 -6.28 10.25 -17.69
C GLU A 156 -5.32 9.44 -16.82
N TRP A 157 -5.78 8.35 -16.21
CA TRP A 157 -4.93 7.52 -15.36
C TRP A 157 -3.83 6.79 -16.14
N THR A 158 -2.70 6.60 -15.51
CA THR A 158 -1.54 5.85 -16.05
C THR A 158 -1.09 4.78 -15.05
N ALA A 159 -0.20 3.88 -15.48
CA ALA A 159 0.40 2.88 -14.58
C ALA A 159 1.18 3.52 -13.42
N ARG A 160 1.62 4.77 -13.56
CA ARG A 160 2.34 5.51 -12.51
C ARG A 160 1.50 5.79 -11.27
N GLU A 161 0.16 5.89 -11.44
CA GLU A 161 -0.76 6.05 -10.31
C GLU A 161 -0.61 4.93 -9.25
N PHE A 162 -0.16 3.76 -9.69
CA PHE A 162 0.03 2.59 -8.83
C PHE A 162 1.47 2.42 -8.31
N ALA A 163 2.41 3.30 -8.68
CA ALA A 163 3.82 3.16 -8.34
C ALA A 163 4.08 3.08 -6.82
N TYR A 164 3.21 3.70 -6.01
CA TYR A 164 3.30 3.65 -4.55
C TYR A 164 2.59 2.45 -3.91
N THR A 165 1.65 1.81 -4.60
CA THR A 165 0.88 0.69 -4.03
C THR A 165 1.38 -0.68 -4.50
N LEU A 166 1.94 -0.75 -5.70
CA LEU A 166 2.44 -1.99 -6.29
C LEU A 166 3.54 -2.70 -5.48
N PRO A 167 4.52 -2.00 -4.85
CA PRO A 167 5.55 -2.67 -4.06
C PRO A 167 4.95 -3.56 -2.97
N TRP A 168 3.93 -3.07 -2.28
CA TRP A 168 3.30 -3.76 -1.16
C TRP A 168 2.39 -4.90 -1.62
N SER A 169 1.75 -4.76 -2.77
CA SER A 169 1.03 -5.86 -3.42
C SER A 169 1.97 -7.00 -3.81
N LEU A 170 3.16 -6.68 -4.36
CA LEU A 170 4.18 -7.68 -4.72
C LEU A 170 4.76 -8.39 -3.50
N THR A 171 4.91 -7.69 -2.38
CA THR A 171 5.54 -8.21 -1.15
C THR A 171 4.54 -8.75 -0.14
N ARG A 172 3.23 -8.60 -0.42
CA ARG A 172 2.11 -9.05 0.43
C ARG A 172 2.15 -8.42 1.82
N GLN A 173 2.55 -7.17 1.90
CA GLN A 173 2.55 -6.41 3.15
C GLN A 173 1.20 -5.76 3.37
N PRO A 174 0.70 -5.73 4.61
CA PRO A 174 -0.54 -5.04 4.93
C PRO A 174 -0.37 -3.54 4.70
N ALA A 175 -1.36 -2.92 4.08
CA ALA A 175 -1.36 -1.48 3.85
C ALA A 175 -2.76 -0.89 4.10
N VAL A 176 -2.79 0.25 4.79
CA VAL A 176 -3.98 1.03 5.06
C VAL A 176 -3.84 2.37 4.35
N CYS A 177 -4.79 2.70 3.47
CA CYS A 177 -4.86 4.03 2.87
C CYS A 177 -5.96 4.85 3.56
N LEU A 178 -5.62 6.06 3.95
CA LEU A 178 -6.59 7.00 4.54
C LEU A 178 -6.51 8.37 3.85
N PRO A 179 -7.63 9.06 3.65
CA PRO A 179 -7.61 10.45 3.19
C PRO A 179 -7.06 11.31 4.33
N PHE A 180 -5.90 11.95 4.11
CA PHE A 180 -5.22 12.68 5.17
C PHE A 180 -5.19 14.19 4.92
N ALA A 181 -5.18 14.60 3.67
CA ALA A 181 -5.18 16.00 3.27
C ALA A 181 -6.16 16.26 2.14
N THR A 182 -6.30 17.53 1.78
CA THR A 182 -7.13 17.98 0.65
C THR A 182 -6.25 18.79 -0.30
N SER A 183 -6.34 18.51 -1.59
CA SER A 183 -5.65 19.27 -2.62
C SER A 183 -6.22 20.70 -2.78
N PRO A 184 -5.53 21.62 -3.46
CA PRO A 184 -6.06 22.95 -3.76
C PRO A 184 -7.43 22.92 -4.46
N GLU A 185 -7.67 21.90 -5.28
CA GLU A 185 -8.95 21.71 -6.02
C GLU A 185 -10.05 21.11 -5.13
N GLY A 186 -9.76 20.78 -3.87
CA GLY A 186 -10.72 20.24 -2.92
C GLY A 186 -10.88 18.72 -2.94
N LEU A 187 -10.00 18.01 -3.66
CA LEU A 187 -9.99 16.54 -3.72
C LEU A 187 -9.14 15.93 -2.60
N PRO A 188 -9.50 14.73 -2.10
CA PRO A 188 -8.73 14.08 -1.04
C PRO A 188 -7.36 13.62 -1.53
N ILE A 189 -6.34 13.77 -0.67
CA ILE A 189 -5.00 13.21 -0.84
C ILE A 189 -4.84 12.09 0.17
N GLY A 190 -4.48 10.90 -0.34
CA GLY A 190 -4.28 9.70 0.45
C GLY A 190 -2.85 9.58 0.97
N VAL A 191 -2.74 9.17 2.25
CA VAL A 191 -1.50 8.66 2.84
C VAL A 191 -1.65 7.17 3.06
N GLN A 192 -0.61 6.41 2.74
CA GLN A 192 -0.56 4.97 2.91
C GLN A 192 0.33 4.63 4.11
N VAL A 193 -0.21 3.79 5.00
CA VAL A 193 0.48 3.21 6.15
C VAL A 193 0.73 1.74 5.84
N ILE A 194 1.99 1.34 5.72
CA ILE A 194 2.38 -0.01 5.36
C ILE A 194 2.99 -0.69 6.57
N GLY A 195 2.44 -1.82 6.98
CA GLY A 195 2.99 -2.67 8.03
C GLY A 195 4.08 -3.61 7.50
N ARG A 196 4.94 -4.12 8.38
CA ARG A 196 5.75 -5.28 8.05
C ARG A 196 4.84 -6.51 7.82
N ALA A 197 5.39 -7.58 7.27
CA ALA A 197 4.62 -8.82 7.11
C ALA A 197 4.00 -9.26 8.45
N TRP A 198 2.69 -9.52 8.47
CA TRP A 198 1.90 -9.86 9.66
C TRP A 198 1.81 -8.72 10.70
N GLY A 199 2.03 -7.48 10.30
CA GLY A 199 1.95 -6.28 11.16
C GLY A 199 0.70 -5.44 10.90
N GLU A 200 -0.45 -6.08 10.64
CA GLU A 200 -1.74 -5.43 10.42
C GLU A 200 -2.13 -4.56 11.63
N ASP A 201 -1.83 -5.02 12.82
CA ASP A 201 -2.08 -4.33 14.09
C ASP A 201 -1.35 -2.97 14.15
N CYS A 202 -0.05 -2.97 13.85
CA CYS A 202 0.74 -1.74 13.81
C CYS A 202 0.26 -0.77 12.73
N ALA A 203 -0.05 -1.29 11.53
CA ALA A 203 -0.56 -0.47 10.43
C ALA A 203 -1.92 0.16 10.77
N LEU A 204 -2.85 -0.61 11.32
CA LEU A 204 -4.17 -0.13 11.75
C LEU A 204 -4.06 0.85 12.91
N ALA A 205 -3.24 0.57 13.93
CA ALA A 205 -3.04 1.47 15.07
C ALA A 205 -2.50 2.83 14.63
N ALA A 206 -1.48 2.85 13.78
CA ALA A 206 -0.92 4.09 13.26
C ALA A 206 -1.92 4.82 12.36
N ALA A 207 -2.68 4.13 11.52
CA ALA A 207 -3.73 4.72 10.71
C ALA A 207 -4.86 5.33 11.57
N MET A 208 -5.31 4.66 12.64
CA MET A 208 -6.27 5.20 13.61
C MET A 208 -5.75 6.46 14.30
N ALA A 209 -4.46 6.47 14.66
CA ALA A 209 -3.83 7.64 15.25
C ALA A 209 -3.79 8.82 14.28
N LEU A 210 -3.43 8.58 13.02
CA LEU A 210 -3.40 9.59 11.97
C LEU A 210 -4.79 10.11 11.59
N GLU A 211 -5.82 9.26 11.60
CA GLU A 211 -7.19 9.66 11.27
C GLU A 211 -7.68 10.82 12.13
N ARG A 212 -7.20 10.95 13.35
CA ARG A 212 -7.55 12.08 14.27
C ARG A 212 -7.02 13.43 13.80
N PHE A 213 -5.97 13.44 12.98
CA PHE A 213 -5.34 14.63 12.40
C PHE A 213 -5.70 14.85 10.93
N ALA A 214 -6.42 13.88 10.34
CA ALA A 214 -6.84 13.95 8.95
C ALA A 214 -7.88 15.06 8.72
N GLN A 215 -7.79 15.71 7.57
CA GLN A 215 -8.84 16.61 7.12
C GLN A 215 -10.02 15.77 6.60
N PRO A 216 -11.23 15.96 7.10
CA PRO A 216 -12.36 15.19 6.60
C PRO A 216 -12.58 15.51 5.11
N PRO A 217 -12.75 14.49 4.25
CA PRO A 217 -13.04 14.72 2.85
C PRO A 217 -14.37 15.45 2.71
N LYS A 218 -14.42 16.47 1.87
CA LYS A 218 -15.67 17.13 1.52
C LYS A 218 -16.61 16.12 0.87
N GLN A 219 -17.87 16.10 1.28
CA GLN A 219 -18.86 15.28 0.58
C GLN A 219 -18.98 15.73 -0.88
N PRO A 220 -18.98 14.80 -1.85
CA PRO A 220 -19.22 15.15 -3.24
C PRO A 220 -20.54 15.88 -3.36
N GLN A 221 -20.56 17.05 -3.98
CA GLN A 221 -21.81 17.68 -4.39
C GLN A 221 -22.32 16.91 -5.60
N VAL A 222 -23.22 15.97 -5.36
CA VAL A 222 -23.98 15.35 -6.44
C VAL A 222 -24.91 16.42 -6.99
N ALA A 223 -24.66 16.87 -8.24
CA ALA A 223 -25.60 17.74 -8.91
C ALA A 223 -26.98 17.05 -8.90
N ALA A 224 -27.97 17.73 -8.39
CA ALA A 224 -29.36 17.25 -8.48
C ALA A 224 -29.70 17.06 -9.98
N ALA A 225 -30.06 15.81 -10.34
CA ALA A 225 -30.45 15.45 -11.70
C ALA A 225 -31.76 16.11 -12.09
#